data_d2e9951f35ed7b791b7b15089b0ba20b
#
_entry.id   d2e9951f35ed7b791b7b15089b0ba20b
#
_cell.length_a   1.000
_cell.length_b   1.000
_cell.length_c   1.000
_cell.angle_alpha   90.00
_cell.angle_beta   90.00
_cell.angle_gamma   90.00
#
_symmetry.space_group_name_H-M   'P 1'
#
loop_
_entity.id
_entity.type
_entity.pdbx_description
1 polymer ?
#
loop_
_entity_poly.entity_id
_entity_poly.type
_entity_poly.pdbx_seq_one_letter_code
_entity_poly.pdbx_strand_id
1 'polypeptide(L)'
;MPLLEDYQVVGLDVNPPQTDHPLRFIHMDLGVEESCRELYLLLREARPVAFLHLAFVLDPVRTGVLDLDRMWQINVAGTARVMEAITEANRDDFIVGRFIFPSSVSVYGPELAEPATEDSPLAAHTLPYAIHKMEADKVVQQRAPALRSCSVYMLRPHIFAGASVENYMIGAFRGTPGGSAKRASRMREQGQRLPCILPFGERYLEKRIQFVHVDDMARLLAHIVRRAEPESQRLTVLNVAGRGEPLTFARCIEMAHAKLKRVPGKPAFRAILQLLWRLGISAIPPEAAPYMTSEYIMNTDRLRKFLGEDYEKVIRYTIADAYADSFVAKAAAAP
;
A
#
# COMPACT_ATOMS: atom_id res chain seq x y z
N MET A 1 -0.33 14.30 13.00
CA MET A 1 -1.17 13.71 11.90
C MET A 1 -2.15 14.78 11.43
N PRO A 2 -2.23 15.08 10.11
CA PRO A 2 -2.99 16.24 9.61
C PRO A 2 -4.49 16.27 9.92
N LEU A 3 -5.09 15.14 10.30
CA LEU A 3 -6.53 15.04 10.61
C LEU A 3 -6.87 15.19 12.09
N LEU A 4 -5.91 14.97 13.01
CA LEU A 4 -6.17 15.02 14.45
C LEU A 4 -6.46 16.44 14.98
N GLU A 5 -6.04 17.47 14.23
CA GLU A 5 -6.29 18.87 14.60
C GLU A 5 -7.73 19.29 14.32
N ASP A 6 -8.35 18.71 13.28
CA ASP A 6 -9.66 19.13 12.77
C ASP A 6 -10.79 18.13 13.08
N TYR A 7 -10.44 16.87 13.42
CA TYR A 7 -11.39 15.78 13.53
C TYR A 7 -11.17 14.93 14.78
N GLN A 8 -12.26 14.44 15.35
CA GLN A 8 -12.20 13.35 16.31
C GLN A 8 -11.95 12.04 15.55
N VAL A 9 -10.80 11.41 15.81
CA VAL A 9 -10.39 10.16 15.11
C VAL A 9 -10.70 8.95 15.98
N VAL A 10 -11.37 7.95 15.39
CA VAL A 10 -11.59 6.64 15.98
C VAL A 10 -10.74 5.62 15.20
N GLY A 11 -9.84 4.93 15.88
CA GLY A 11 -9.01 3.88 15.32
C GLY A 11 -9.61 2.50 15.55
N LEU A 12 -9.70 1.69 14.50
CA LEU A 12 -10.17 0.30 14.54
C LEU A 12 -9.04 -0.63 14.12
N ASP A 13 -8.61 -1.52 15.00
CA ASP A 13 -7.55 -2.52 14.70
C ASP A 13 -7.66 -3.69 15.69
N VAL A 14 -7.03 -4.80 15.38
CA VAL A 14 -6.82 -5.92 16.31
C VAL A 14 -5.70 -5.63 17.31
N ASN A 15 -4.80 -4.71 17.00
CA ASN A 15 -3.70 -4.29 17.85
C ASN A 15 -3.90 -2.85 18.33
N PRO A 16 -3.65 -2.55 19.60
CA PRO A 16 -3.69 -1.17 20.09
C PRO A 16 -2.57 -0.33 19.44
N PRO A 17 -2.78 0.99 19.32
CA PRO A 17 -1.75 1.90 18.79
C PRO A 17 -0.49 1.85 19.64
N GLN A 18 0.67 1.90 18.99
CA GLN A 18 1.98 1.89 19.66
C GLN A 18 2.46 3.27 20.12
N THR A 19 1.65 4.29 19.91
CA THR A 19 1.98 5.70 20.21
C THR A 19 0.82 6.34 20.97
N ASP A 20 1.13 7.26 21.91
CA ASP A 20 0.16 8.02 22.70
C ASP A 20 -0.51 9.13 21.87
N HIS A 21 -1.16 8.75 20.77
CA HIS A 21 -1.99 9.69 20.03
C HIS A 21 -3.38 9.81 20.64
N PRO A 22 -3.97 11.00 20.72
CA PRO A 22 -5.29 11.24 21.26
C PRO A 22 -6.38 10.73 20.29
N LEU A 23 -6.52 9.41 20.18
CA LEU A 23 -7.58 8.77 19.39
C LEU A 23 -8.37 7.78 20.27
N ARG A 24 -9.68 7.68 20.05
CA ARG A 24 -10.47 6.60 20.60
C ARG A 24 -10.10 5.30 19.87
N PHE A 25 -9.57 4.32 20.58
CA PHE A 25 -9.26 3.00 20.01
C PHE A 25 -10.37 2.01 20.31
N ILE A 26 -10.74 1.21 19.32
CA ILE A 26 -11.70 0.12 19.44
C ILE A 26 -11.06 -1.13 18.82
N HIS A 27 -10.98 -2.21 19.59
CA HIS A 27 -10.55 -3.50 19.08
C HIS A 27 -11.60 -4.05 18.12
N MET A 28 -11.21 -4.37 16.89
CA MET A 28 -12.08 -4.94 15.86
C MET A 28 -11.31 -5.84 14.92
N ASP A 29 -11.80 -7.07 14.74
CA ASP A 29 -11.25 -8.03 13.78
C ASP A 29 -12.16 -8.15 12.56
N LEU A 30 -11.76 -7.54 11.45
CA LEU A 30 -12.51 -7.60 10.18
C LEU A 30 -12.55 -9.00 9.56
N GLY A 31 -11.77 -9.94 10.05
CA GLY A 31 -11.72 -11.32 9.56
C GLY A 31 -12.86 -12.21 10.09
N VAL A 32 -13.76 -11.72 10.94
CA VAL A 32 -14.91 -12.45 11.48
C VAL A 32 -16.23 -11.83 11.02
N GLU A 33 -17.29 -12.63 10.94
CA GLU A 33 -18.60 -12.17 10.40
C GLU A 33 -19.27 -11.14 11.30
N GLU A 34 -19.11 -11.26 12.60
CA GLU A 34 -19.69 -10.39 13.61
C GLU A 34 -19.24 -8.94 13.44
N SER A 35 -18.05 -8.72 12.87
CA SER A 35 -17.49 -7.39 12.63
C SER A 35 -18.38 -6.49 11.77
N CYS A 36 -19.18 -7.05 10.87
CA CYS A 36 -20.11 -6.29 10.04
C CYS A 36 -21.16 -5.59 10.92
N ARG A 37 -21.77 -6.34 11.86
CA ARG A 37 -22.79 -5.82 12.79
C ARG A 37 -22.18 -4.84 13.79
N GLU A 38 -21.03 -5.18 14.35
CA GLU A 38 -20.34 -4.32 15.30
C GLU A 38 -19.98 -2.98 14.67
N LEU A 39 -19.45 -3.02 13.45
CA LEU A 39 -19.13 -1.81 12.69
C LEU A 39 -20.39 -0.99 12.37
N TYR A 40 -21.47 -1.63 11.94
CA TYR A 40 -22.75 -0.93 11.71
C TYR A 40 -23.21 -0.15 12.95
N LEU A 41 -23.19 -0.78 14.12
CA LEU A 41 -23.61 -0.13 15.39
C LEU A 41 -22.68 1.04 15.74
N LEU A 42 -21.38 0.85 15.57
CA LEU A 42 -20.40 1.91 15.79
C LEU A 42 -20.58 3.10 14.83
N LEU A 43 -20.85 2.84 13.56
CA LEU A 43 -21.10 3.90 12.57
C LEU A 43 -22.34 4.73 12.93
N ARG A 44 -23.41 4.06 13.42
CA ARG A 44 -24.61 4.72 13.89
C ARG A 44 -24.39 5.60 15.12
N GLU A 45 -23.52 5.16 16.03
CA GLU A 45 -23.11 5.92 17.21
C GLU A 45 -22.22 7.12 16.85
N ALA A 46 -21.11 6.84 16.12
CA ALA A 46 -20.07 7.82 15.88
C ALA A 46 -20.39 8.82 14.76
N ARG A 47 -21.26 8.45 13.80
CA ARG A 47 -21.67 9.25 12.63
C ARG A 47 -20.47 9.92 11.91
N PRO A 48 -19.47 9.13 11.45
CA PRO A 48 -18.23 9.68 10.93
C PRO A 48 -18.43 10.36 9.55
N VAL A 49 -17.80 11.50 9.34
CA VAL A 49 -17.80 12.19 8.03
C VAL A 49 -17.05 11.41 6.96
N ALA A 50 -16.08 10.60 7.36
CA ALA A 50 -15.30 9.77 6.46
C ALA A 50 -14.87 8.45 7.14
N PHE A 51 -14.80 7.38 6.35
CA PHE A 51 -14.27 6.08 6.73
C PHE A 51 -13.04 5.76 5.86
N LEU A 52 -11.87 5.63 6.50
CA LEU A 52 -10.62 5.24 5.85
C LEU A 52 -10.37 3.75 6.12
N HIS A 53 -10.48 2.92 5.09
CA HIS A 53 -10.26 1.48 5.21
C HIS A 53 -8.80 1.13 4.92
N LEU A 54 -7.94 1.20 5.96
CA LEU A 54 -6.50 0.94 5.87
C LEU A 54 -6.10 -0.48 6.27
N ALA A 55 -6.99 -1.20 6.99
CA ALA A 55 -6.73 -2.55 7.45
C ALA A 55 -6.54 -3.52 6.29
N PHE A 56 -5.33 -4.08 6.18
CA PHE A 56 -4.98 -5.03 5.12
C PHE A 56 -3.72 -5.82 5.51
N VAL A 57 -3.79 -7.14 5.47
CA VAL A 57 -2.65 -8.01 5.72
C VAL A 57 -1.76 -8.04 4.49
N LEU A 58 -0.52 -7.53 4.63
CA LEU A 58 0.47 -7.45 3.56
C LEU A 58 1.27 -8.74 3.43
N ASP A 59 1.66 -9.28 4.57
CA ASP A 59 2.57 -10.41 4.68
C ASP A 59 2.17 -11.28 5.88
N PRO A 60 1.68 -12.49 5.66
CA PRO A 60 1.24 -13.36 6.74
C PRO A 60 2.39 -13.71 7.72
N VAL A 61 3.62 -13.80 7.25
CA VAL A 61 4.78 -14.11 8.12
C VAL A 61 5.09 -12.94 9.08
N ARG A 62 4.99 -11.70 8.60
CA ARG A 62 5.27 -10.50 9.42
C ARG A 62 4.14 -10.18 10.39
N THR A 63 2.91 -10.47 10.00
CA THR A 63 1.71 -10.17 10.81
C THR A 63 1.28 -11.34 11.71
N GLY A 64 1.98 -12.49 11.65
CA GLY A 64 1.60 -13.69 12.38
C GLY A 64 0.39 -14.45 11.81
N VAL A 65 -0.19 -13.99 10.72
CA VAL A 65 -1.27 -14.68 10.00
C VAL A 65 -0.62 -15.63 9.00
N LEU A 66 -0.50 -16.90 9.35
CA LEU A 66 0.17 -17.93 8.54
C LEU A 66 -0.75 -18.58 7.50
N ASP A 67 -2.03 -18.28 7.54
CA ASP A 67 -3.09 -18.91 6.76
C ASP A 67 -3.58 -17.96 5.64
N LEU A 68 -3.50 -18.39 4.38
CA LEU A 68 -3.97 -17.63 3.24
C LEU A 68 -5.49 -17.42 3.26
N ASP A 69 -6.24 -18.40 3.79
CA ASP A 69 -7.69 -18.27 3.94
C ASP A 69 -8.03 -17.20 4.98
N ARG A 70 -7.30 -17.17 6.07
CA ARG A 70 -7.43 -16.09 7.08
C ARG A 70 -7.06 -14.72 6.50
N MET A 71 -5.99 -14.66 5.71
CA MET A 71 -5.60 -13.46 5.00
C MET A 71 -6.70 -12.97 4.04
N TRP A 72 -7.36 -13.90 3.33
CA TRP A 72 -8.51 -13.60 2.48
C TRP A 72 -9.69 -13.07 3.28
N GLN A 73 -10.01 -13.72 4.41
CA GLN A 73 -11.11 -13.29 5.29
C GLN A 73 -10.94 -11.86 5.82
N ILE A 74 -9.69 -11.44 6.10
CA ILE A 74 -9.41 -10.08 6.52
C ILE A 74 -9.44 -9.12 5.32
N ASN A 75 -8.70 -9.44 4.25
CA ASN A 75 -8.44 -8.51 3.16
C ASN A 75 -9.62 -8.32 2.22
N VAL A 76 -10.28 -9.40 1.82
CA VAL A 76 -11.33 -9.36 0.79
C VAL A 76 -12.71 -9.39 1.44
N ALA A 77 -13.00 -10.40 2.25
CA ALA A 77 -14.26 -10.50 2.94
C ALA A 77 -14.44 -9.37 3.96
N GLY A 78 -13.37 -8.96 4.67
CA GLY A 78 -13.37 -7.81 5.58
C GLY A 78 -13.70 -6.50 4.85
N THR A 79 -13.13 -6.27 3.66
CA THR A 79 -13.50 -5.12 2.82
C THR A 79 -14.99 -5.16 2.45
N ALA A 80 -15.51 -6.34 2.10
CA ALA A 80 -16.94 -6.49 1.79
C ALA A 80 -17.83 -6.19 3.01
N ARG A 81 -17.44 -6.66 4.21
CA ARG A 81 -18.16 -6.40 5.48
C ARG A 81 -18.17 -4.91 5.83
N VAL A 82 -17.05 -4.22 5.64
CA VAL A 82 -16.98 -2.76 5.84
C VAL A 82 -17.97 -2.04 4.93
N MET A 83 -17.98 -2.37 3.64
CA MET A 83 -18.90 -1.73 2.69
C MET A 83 -20.37 -2.08 2.97
N GLU A 84 -20.65 -3.31 3.41
CA GLU A 84 -21.97 -3.73 3.86
C GLU A 84 -22.45 -2.88 5.04
N ALA A 85 -21.63 -2.77 6.09
CA ALA A 85 -21.96 -1.99 7.28
C ALA A 85 -22.24 -0.52 6.96
N ILE A 86 -21.44 0.10 6.03
CA ILE A 86 -21.66 1.47 5.58
C ILE A 86 -22.96 1.56 4.77
N THR A 87 -23.24 0.60 3.90
CA THR A 87 -24.47 0.55 3.09
C THR A 87 -25.71 0.53 3.99
N GLU A 88 -25.69 -0.36 4.99
CA GLU A 88 -26.79 -0.46 5.95
C GLU A 88 -26.92 0.81 6.83
N ALA A 89 -25.80 1.36 7.27
CA ALA A 89 -25.80 2.59 8.07
C ALA A 89 -26.36 3.79 7.30
N ASN A 90 -26.09 3.87 5.99
CA ASN A 90 -26.56 4.96 5.13
C ASN A 90 -27.96 4.72 4.51
N ARG A 91 -28.63 3.60 4.84
CA ARG A 91 -29.91 3.24 4.20
C ARG A 91 -31.00 4.29 4.48
N ASP A 92 -31.15 4.69 5.73
CA ASP A 92 -32.20 5.57 6.21
C ASP A 92 -31.69 6.97 6.54
N ASP A 93 -30.42 7.10 6.90
CA ASP A 93 -29.74 8.31 7.30
C ASP A 93 -28.41 8.47 6.58
N PHE A 94 -28.06 9.72 6.25
CA PHE A 94 -26.71 10.05 5.79
C PHE A 94 -25.74 10.01 6.98
N ILE A 95 -24.95 8.93 7.11
CA ILE A 95 -24.02 8.71 8.24
C ILE A 95 -22.57 8.84 7.81
N VAL A 96 -22.15 8.11 6.74
CA VAL A 96 -20.80 8.12 6.24
C VAL A 96 -20.76 8.80 4.88
N GLY A 97 -20.18 10.00 4.82
CA GLY A 97 -20.12 10.82 3.59
C GLY A 97 -19.02 10.38 2.63
N ARG A 98 -17.93 9.79 3.13
CA ARG A 98 -16.80 9.34 2.30
C ARG A 98 -16.30 7.97 2.73
N PHE A 99 -16.08 7.11 1.76
CA PHE A 99 -15.33 5.87 1.92
C PHE A 99 -14.03 5.96 1.12
N ILE A 100 -12.88 5.78 1.78
CA ILE A 100 -11.57 5.88 1.15
C ILE A 100 -10.84 4.55 1.30
N PHE A 101 -10.50 3.92 0.17
CA PHE A 101 -9.81 2.63 0.13
C PHE A 101 -8.49 2.74 -0.63
N PRO A 102 -7.34 2.60 0.04
CA PRO A 102 -6.06 2.41 -0.63
C PRO A 102 -5.94 0.99 -1.19
N SER A 103 -6.11 0.87 -2.51
CA SER A 103 -5.76 -0.30 -3.30
C SER A 103 -4.24 -0.35 -3.54
N SER A 104 -3.74 -0.70 -4.70
CA SER A 104 -2.31 -0.75 -5.02
C SER A 104 -2.09 -0.79 -6.54
N VAL A 105 -0.93 -0.31 -7.01
CA VAL A 105 -0.45 -0.54 -8.38
C VAL A 105 -0.38 -2.02 -8.73
N SER A 106 -0.14 -2.89 -7.75
CA SER A 106 -0.01 -4.34 -7.98
C SER A 106 -1.26 -5.01 -8.56
N VAL A 107 -2.42 -4.35 -8.50
CA VAL A 107 -3.69 -4.85 -9.08
C VAL A 107 -3.63 -4.96 -10.61
N TYR A 108 -2.79 -4.17 -11.26
CA TYR A 108 -2.61 -4.23 -12.73
C TYR A 108 -1.74 -5.41 -13.18
N GLY A 109 -1.06 -6.08 -12.25
CA GLY A 109 -0.10 -7.14 -12.57
C GLY A 109 1.32 -6.59 -12.83
N PRO A 110 2.30 -7.49 -12.96
CA PRO A 110 3.72 -7.10 -12.98
C PRO A 110 4.29 -6.80 -14.37
N GLU A 111 3.60 -7.11 -15.45
CA GLU A 111 4.13 -7.02 -16.82
C GLU A 111 3.20 -6.17 -17.70
N LEU A 112 3.32 -4.85 -17.58
CA LEU A 112 2.54 -3.91 -18.37
C LEU A 112 3.27 -3.58 -19.68
N ALA A 113 2.53 -3.59 -20.79
CA ALA A 113 3.06 -3.15 -22.09
C ALA A 113 3.19 -1.63 -22.15
N GLU A 114 2.28 -0.91 -21.49
CA GLU A 114 2.21 0.55 -21.43
C GLU A 114 1.91 1.00 -19.99
N PRO A 115 2.12 2.29 -19.66
CA PRO A 115 1.74 2.82 -18.36
C PRO A 115 0.26 2.60 -18.08
N ALA A 116 -0.07 1.96 -16.93
CA ALA A 116 -1.45 1.69 -16.57
C ALA A 116 -2.22 2.99 -16.31
N THR A 117 -3.40 3.11 -16.88
CA THR A 117 -4.40 4.08 -16.48
C THR A 117 -5.37 3.46 -15.48
N GLU A 118 -6.23 4.27 -14.87
CA GLU A 118 -7.23 3.76 -13.93
C GLU A 118 -8.27 2.83 -14.57
N ASP A 119 -8.38 2.89 -15.91
CA ASP A 119 -9.29 2.06 -16.70
C ASP A 119 -8.61 0.80 -17.26
N SER A 120 -7.30 0.62 -17.02
CA SER A 120 -6.57 -0.57 -17.43
C SER A 120 -7.10 -1.83 -16.72
N PRO A 121 -7.09 -3.00 -17.40
CA PRO A 121 -7.53 -4.26 -16.81
C PRO A 121 -6.75 -4.61 -15.55
N LEU A 122 -7.44 -5.20 -14.57
CA LEU A 122 -6.82 -5.74 -13.37
C LEU A 122 -6.35 -7.18 -13.67
N ALA A 123 -5.06 -7.42 -13.51
CA ALA A 123 -4.41 -8.68 -13.91
C ALA A 123 -3.37 -9.18 -12.90
N ALA A 124 -3.58 -8.91 -11.61
CA ALA A 124 -2.70 -9.39 -10.55
C ALA A 124 -2.65 -10.93 -10.52
N HIS A 125 -1.45 -11.48 -10.38
CA HIS A 125 -1.22 -12.92 -10.29
C HIS A 125 -0.02 -13.23 -9.41
N THR A 126 0.17 -14.48 -9.05
CA THR A 126 1.28 -15.09 -8.29
C THR A 126 1.44 -14.59 -6.86
N LEU A 127 1.46 -13.30 -6.60
CA LEU A 127 1.65 -12.74 -5.26
C LEU A 127 0.31 -12.63 -4.52
N PRO A 128 0.08 -13.36 -3.41
CA PRO A 128 -1.20 -13.35 -2.69
C PRO A 128 -1.68 -11.93 -2.32
N TYR A 129 -0.77 -11.08 -1.86
CA TYR A 129 -1.08 -9.68 -1.59
C TYR A 129 -1.68 -8.96 -2.79
N ALA A 130 -1.08 -9.12 -3.97
CA ALA A 130 -1.54 -8.44 -5.19
C ALA A 130 -2.93 -8.99 -5.63
N ILE A 131 -3.12 -10.31 -5.54
CA ILE A 131 -4.41 -10.95 -5.82
C ILE A 131 -5.49 -10.44 -4.86
N HIS A 132 -5.21 -10.41 -3.55
CA HIS A 132 -6.18 -9.91 -2.57
C HIS A 132 -6.48 -8.43 -2.75
N LYS A 133 -5.48 -7.59 -3.11
CA LYS A 133 -5.72 -6.17 -3.46
C LYS A 133 -6.61 -6.04 -4.69
N MET A 134 -6.39 -6.86 -5.71
CA MET A 134 -7.24 -6.88 -6.91
C MET A 134 -8.68 -7.31 -6.58
N GLU A 135 -8.87 -8.35 -5.79
CA GLU A 135 -10.22 -8.80 -5.44
C GLU A 135 -10.94 -7.80 -4.53
N ALA A 136 -10.24 -7.18 -3.55
CA ALA A 136 -10.81 -6.12 -2.75
C ALA A 136 -11.15 -4.86 -3.59
N ASP A 137 -10.31 -4.51 -4.57
CA ASP A 137 -10.57 -3.44 -5.54
C ASP A 137 -11.87 -3.72 -6.34
N LYS A 138 -12.06 -4.96 -6.82
CA LYS A 138 -13.30 -5.39 -7.48
C LYS A 138 -14.52 -5.32 -6.55
N VAL A 139 -14.38 -5.74 -5.29
CA VAL A 139 -15.44 -5.63 -4.27
C VAL A 139 -15.86 -4.16 -4.12
N VAL A 140 -14.90 -3.24 -4.00
CA VAL A 140 -15.20 -1.81 -3.89
C VAL A 140 -15.92 -1.30 -5.13
N GLN A 141 -15.43 -1.62 -6.34
CA GLN A 141 -16.08 -1.21 -7.59
C GLN A 141 -17.52 -1.72 -7.71
N GLN A 142 -17.77 -2.98 -7.37
CA GLN A 142 -19.08 -3.61 -7.46
C GLN A 142 -20.08 -3.06 -6.45
N ARG A 143 -19.61 -2.74 -5.23
CA ARG A 143 -20.47 -2.28 -4.13
C ARG A 143 -20.64 -0.75 -4.07
N ALA A 144 -19.74 0.02 -4.66
CA ALA A 144 -19.80 1.48 -4.64
C ALA A 144 -21.16 2.06 -5.08
N PRO A 145 -21.85 1.53 -6.11
CA PRO A 145 -23.17 2.04 -6.51
C PRO A 145 -24.26 1.90 -5.44
N ALA A 146 -24.10 0.96 -4.49
CA ALA A 146 -25.04 0.75 -3.41
C ALA A 146 -24.84 1.71 -2.22
N LEU A 147 -23.67 2.35 -2.12
CA LEU A 147 -23.38 3.32 -1.07
C LEU A 147 -24.05 4.67 -1.39
N ARG A 148 -25.32 4.76 -1.04
CA ARG A 148 -26.09 6.02 -1.23
C ARG A 148 -25.48 7.13 -0.38
N SER A 149 -25.44 8.34 -0.94
CA SER A 149 -24.94 9.55 -0.27
C SER A 149 -23.51 9.44 0.27
N CYS A 150 -22.69 8.54 -0.29
CA CYS A 150 -21.29 8.32 0.09
C CYS A 150 -20.40 8.42 -1.16
N SER A 151 -19.43 9.31 -1.14
CA SER A 151 -18.40 9.39 -2.18
C SER A 151 -17.33 8.34 -1.93
N VAL A 152 -17.07 7.50 -2.92
CA VAL A 152 -16.08 6.42 -2.84
C VAL A 152 -14.79 6.84 -3.52
N TYR A 153 -13.69 6.83 -2.80
CA TYR A 153 -12.35 7.10 -3.32
C TYR A 153 -11.49 5.86 -3.24
N MET A 154 -11.10 5.35 -4.39
CA MET A 154 -10.19 4.21 -4.49
C MET A 154 -8.84 4.69 -5.01
N LEU A 155 -7.82 4.58 -4.19
CA LEU A 155 -6.48 5.05 -4.49
C LEU A 155 -5.60 3.86 -4.83
N ARG A 156 -4.88 3.90 -5.95
CA ARG A 156 -3.92 2.88 -6.35
C ARG A 156 -2.50 3.44 -6.25
N PRO A 157 -1.94 3.49 -5.02
CA PRO A 157 -0.58 3.99 -4.84
C PRO A 157 0.44 3.06 -5.48
N HIS A 158 1.51 3.66 -6.00
CA HIS A 158 2.73 2.94 -6.32
C HIS A 158 3.48 2.57 -5.03
N ILE A 159 4.72 2.13 -5.13
CA ILE A 159 5.50 1.67 -3.98
C ILE A 159 5.72 2.85 -3.02
N PHE A 160 5.34 2.67 -1.77
CA PHE A 160 5.60 3.65 -0.73
C PHE A 160 7.10 3.81 -0.48
N ALA A 161 7.52 5.06 -0.31
CA ALA A 161 8.87 5.45 0.03
C ALA A 161 8.87 6.52 1.14
N GLY A 162 10.04 6.76 1.75
CA GLY A 162 10.21 7.68 2.86
C GLY A 162 10.97 7.06 4.02
N ALA A 163 11.53 7.85 4.91
CA ALA A 163 12.40 7.41 6.01
C ALA A 163 11.72 6.41 6.98
N SER A 164 10.40 6.54 7.18
CA SER A 164 9.62 5.65 8.06
C SER A 164 9.12 4.37 7.40
N VAL A 165 9.32 4.21 6.08
CA VAL A 165 8.71 3.12 5.30
C VAL A 165 9.65 1.91 5.20
N GLU A 166 9.08 0.73 5.47
CA GLU A 166 9.72 -0.56 5.21
C GLU A 166 8.81 -1.43 4.35
N ASN A 167 9.28 -1.80 3.16
CA ASN A 167 8.62 -2.74 2.27
C ASN A 167 9.64 -3.57 1.50
N TYR A 168 9.18 -4.57 0.76
CA TYR A 168 10.05 -5.51 0.04
C TYR A 168 11.00 -4.82 -0.95
N MET A 169 10.51 -3.82 -1.68
CA MET A 169 11.31 -3.17 -2.72
C MET A 169 12.39 -2.28 -2.12
N ILE A 170 12.03 -1.42 -1.17
CA ILE A 170 13.00 -0.59 -0.43
C ILE A 170 14.00 -1.48 0.32
N GLY A 171 13.53 -2.55 0.96
CA GLY A 171 14.38 -3.53 1.65
C GLY A 171 15.37 -4.22 0.70
N ALA A 172 14.95 -4.56 -0.53
CA ALA A 172 15.81 -5.14 -1.54
C ALA A 172 16.94 -4.18 -1.97
N PHE A 173 16.64 -2.90 -2.18
CA PHE A 173 17.64 -1.89 -2.51
C PHE A 173 18.54 -1.56 -1.32
N ARG A 174 18.02 -1.50 -0.11
CA ARG A 174 18.83 -1.35 1.12
C ARG A 174 19.72 -2.54 1.38
N GLY A 175 19.37 -3.71 0.84
CA GLY A 175 20.02 -4.98 1.17
C GLY A 175 19.73 -5.43 2.59
N THR A 176 18.57 -5.07 3.16
CA THR A 176 18.20 -5.44 4.53
C THR A 176 17.86 -6.93 4.62
N PRO A 177 18.53 -7.72 5.52
CA PRO A 177 18.12 -9.09 5.82
C PRO A 177 16.80 -9.10 6.59
N GLY A 178 15.65 -9.00 5.85
CA GLY A 178 14.31 -8.79 6.43
C GLY A 178 13.65 -10.03 7.04
N GLY A 179 14.29 -11.21 6.94
CA GLY A 179 13.71 -12.45 7.42
C GLY A 179 13.68 -12.61 8.94
N SER A 180 12.97 -13.63 9.41
CA SER A 180 12.71 -13.91 10.84
C SER A 180 13.75 -14.80 11.52
N ALA A 181 14.67 -15.43 10.76
CA ALA A 181 15.67 -16.32 11.33
C ALA A 181 16.69 -15.57 12.20
N LYS A 182 17.19 -16.22 13.25
CA LYS A 182 18.27 -15.70 14.11
C LYS A 182 19.49 -15.22 13.32
N ARG A 183 19.77 -15.89 12.17
CA ARG A 183 20.84 -15.47 11.26
C ARG A 183 20.57 -14.10 10.65
N ALA A 184 19.35 -13.81 10.20
CA ALA A 184 18.99 -12.51 9.66
C ALA A 184 19.11 -11.40 10.72
N SER A 185 18.67 -11.67 11.96
CA SER A 185 18.85 -10.73 13.09
C SER A 185 20.32 -10.44 13.36
N ARG A 186 21.16 -11.47 13.43
CA ARG A 186 22.61 -11.31 13.60
C ARG A 186 23.24 -10.52 12.46
N MET A 187 22.83 -10.75 11.20
CA MET A 187 23.32 -9.96 10.07
C MET A 187 22.94 -8.48 10.20
N ARG A 188 21.70 -8.17 10.64
CA ARG A 188 21.27 -6.77 10.89
C ARG A 188 22.10 -6.11 12.00
N GLU A 189 22.32 -6.80 13.11
CA GLU A 189 23.14 -6.33 14.24
C GLU A 189 24.59 -6.04 13.82
N GLN A 190 25.12 -6.82 12.88
CA GLN A 190 26.46 -6.65 12.31
C GLN A 190 26.52 -5.64 11.15
N GLY A 191 25.41 -4.99 10.79
CA GLY A 191 25.35 -4.07 9.66
C GLY A 191 25.61 -4.75 8.29
N GLN A 192 25.49 -6.06 8.19
CA GLN A 192 25.69 -6.79 6.95
C GLN A 192 24.51 -6.55 5.99
N ARG A 193 24.83 -6.26 4.73
CA ARG A 193 23.83 -6.05 3.69
C ARG A 193 23.85 -7.16 2.64
N LEU A 194 22.66 -7.57 2.22
CA LEU A 194 22.47 -8.44 1.07
C LEU A 194 22.70 -7.64 -0.23
N PRO A 195 23.25 -8.25 -1.28
CA PRO A 195 23.32 -7.58 -2.58
C PRO A 195 21.93 -7.45 -3.19
N CYS A 196 21.71 -6.40 -3.96
CA CYS A 196 20.61 -6.33 -4.90
C CYS A 196 20.86 -7.37 -6.01
N ILE A 197 19.91 -8.25 -6.25
CA ILE A 197 20.05 -9.35 -7.22
C ILE A 197 19.15 -9.07 -8.41
N LEU A 198 19.70 -9.16 -9.63
CA LEU A 198 18.94 -9.04 -10.87
C LEU A 198 19.39 -10.10 -11.89
N PRO A 199 18.50 -10.55 -12.79
CA PRO A 199 18.90 -11.39 -13.91
C PRO A 199 19.90 -10.69 -14.84
N PHE A 200 20.70 -11.47 -15.59
CA PHE A 200 21.55 -10.92 -16.66
C PHE A 200 20.73 -10.22 -17.75
N GLY A 201 21.29 -9.20 -18.36
CA GLY A 201 20.72 -8.41 -19.45
C GLY A 201 20.42 -6.97 -19.03
N GLU A 202 20.92 -5.99 -19.78
CA GLU A 202 20.79 -4.55 -19.52
C GLU A 202 19.33 -4.12 -19.38
N ARG A 203 18.41 -4.77 -20.10
CA ARG A 203 16.97 -4.55 -20.00
C ARG A 203 16.40 -4.56 -18.57
N TYR A 204 17.06 -5.26 -17.62
CA TYR A 204 16.61 -5.27 -16.20
C TYR A 204 17.09 -4.05 -15.43
N LEU A 205 18.17 -3.41 -15.88
CA LEU A 205 18.65 -2.15 -15.32
C LEU A 205 17.85 -0.95 -15.84
N GLU A 206 17.38 -1.04 -17.07
CA GLU A 206 16.57 -0.02 -17.74
C GLU A 206 15.11 -0.02 -17.29
N LYS A 207 14.64 -1.06 -16.62
CA LYS A 207 13.28 -1.13 -16.06
C LYS A 207 13.03 0.04 -15.15
N ARG A 208 11.85 0.66 -15.32
CA ARG A 208 11.44 1.86 -14.61
C ARG A 208 10.51 1.52 -13.45
N ILE A 209 10.55 2.35 -12.42
CA ILE A 209 9.77 2.20 -11.21
C ILE A 209 9.37 3.58 -10.69
N GLN A 210 8.20 3.66 -10.08
CA GLN A 210 7.72 4.87 -9.42
C GLN A 210 7.64 4.65 -7.90
N PHE A 211 7.64 5.75 -7.18
CA PHE A 211 7.46 5.78 -5.74
C PHE A 211 6.48 6.87 -5.38
N VAL A 212 5.81 6.71 -4.26
CA VAL A 212 5.00 7.75 -3.61
C VAL A 212 5.48 7.93 -2.18
N HIS A 213 5.73 9.17 -1.78
CA HIS A 213 6.11 9.44 -0.40
C HIS A 213 4.94 9.19 0.55
N VAL A 214 5.18 8.54 1.68
CA VAL A 214 4.13 8.24 2.67
C VAL A 214 3.41 9.49 3.17
N ASP A 215 4.13 10.61 3.33
CA ASP A 215 3.55 11.88 3.74
C ASP A 215 2.67 12.51 2.64
N ASP A 216 3.00 12.29 1.35
CA ASP A 216 2.13 12.72 0.25
C ASP A 216 0.81 11.95 0.28
N MET A 217 0.88 10.66 0.54
CA MET A 217 -0.33 9.86 0.71
C MET A 217 -1.16 10.34 1.90
N ALA A 218 -0.53 10.65 3.03
CA ALA A 218 -1.23 11.21 4.19
C ALA A 218 -1.88 12.57 3.87
N ARG A 219 -1.19 13.45 3.12
CA ARG A 219 -1.77 14.72 2.64
C ARG A 219 -2.93 14.51 1.69
N LEU A 220 -2.81 13.55 0.77
CA LEU A 220 -3.90 13.21 -0.17
C LEU A 220 -5.14 12.71 0.58
N LEU A 221 -4.97 11.81 1.55
CA LEU A 221 -6.08 11.35 2.38
C LEU A 221 -6.74 12.52 3.13
N ALA A 222 -5.94 13.39 3.75
CA ALA A 222 -6.45 14.57 4.44
C ALA A 222 -7.16 15.55 3.47
N HIS A 223 -6.62 15.76 2.28
CA HIS A 223 -7.25 16.59 1.25
C HIS A 223 -8.63 16.02 0.84
N ILE A 224 -8.73 14.71 0.61
CA ILE A 224 -9.99 14.06 0.27
C ILE A 224 -11.01 14.20 1.40
N VAL A 225 -10.59 14.02 2.67
CA VAL A 225 -11.49 14.14 3.83
C VAL A 225 -12.03 15.57 3.97
N ARG A 226 -11.20 16.58 3.70
CA ARG A 226 -11.58 18.01 3.83
C ARG A 226 -12.33 18.58 2.61
N ARG A 227 -12.26 17.88 1.48
CA ARG A 227 -12.89 18.36 0.23
C ARG A 227 -14.40 18.52 0.41
N ALA A 228 -14.99 19.56 -0.20
CA ALA A 228 -16.44 19.67 -0.28
C ALA A 228 -17.03 18.44 -0.99
N GLU A 229 -18.21 17.98 -0.54
CA GLU A 229 -18.89 16.85 -1.19
C GLU A 229 -19.21 17.18 -2.65
N PRO A 230 -18.96 16.27 -3.59
CA PRO A 230 -19.45 16.43 -4.94
C PRO A 230 -20.99 16.36 -4.95
N GLU A 231 -21.62 17.12 -5.81
CA GLU A 231 -23.10 17.14 -5.97
C GLU A 231 -23.67 15.77 -6.39
N SER A 232 -22.84 14.87 -6.92
CA SER A 232 -23.23 13.51 -7.31
C SER A 232 -22.28 12.51 -6.71
N GLN A 233 -22.85 11.46 -6.13
CA GLN A 233 -22.11 10.29 -5.67
C GLN A 233 -21.33 9.64 -6.80
N ARG A 234 -20.04 9.43 -6.62
CA ARG A 234 -19.20 8.80 -7.64
C ARG A 234 -18.11 7.95 -7.01
N LEU A 235 -17.82 6.85 -7.67
CA LEU A 235 -16.57 6.14 -7.51
C LEU A 235 -15.47 6.93 -8.24
N THR A 236 -14.50 7.42 -7.49
CA THR A 236 -13.29 8.07 -8.02
C THR A 236 -12.11 7.13 -7.84
N VAL A 237 -11.53 6.68 -8.95
CA VAL A 237 -10.31 5.85 -8.94
C VAL A 237 -9.13 6.73 -9.33
N LEU A 238 -8.04 6.69 -8.56
CA LEU A 238 -6.84 7.49 -8.78
C LEU A 238 -5.57 6.65 -8.65
N ASN A 239 -4.75 6.64 -9.69
CA ASN A 239 -3.37 6.19 -9.62
C ASN A 239 -2.52 7.23 -8.88
N VAL A 240 -1.71 6.81 -7.91
CA VAL A 240 -0.96 7.73 -7.04
C VAL A 240 0.53 7.42 -7.08
N ALA A 241 1.33 8.36 -7.57
CA ALA A 241 2.80 8.35 -7.53
C ALA A 241 3.31 9.75 -7.24
N GLY A 242 4.59 9.85 -6.90
CA GLY A 242 5.30 11.12 -6.78
C GLY A 242 5.40 11.86 -8.11
N ARG A 243 5.83 13.12 -8.07
CA ARG A 243 6.03 13.95 -9.25
C ARG A 243 7.30 13.54 -10.01
N GLY A 244 7.39 13.95 -11.27
CA GLY A 244 8.58 13.75 -12.12
C GLY A 244 8.64 12.40 -12.79
N GLU A 245 9.82 12.08 -13.34
CA GLU A 245 10.03 10.89 -14.15
C GLU A 245 10.27 9.64 -13.30
N PRO A 246 9.81 8.46 -13.76
CA PRO A 246 10.11 7.18 -13.13
C PRO A 246 11.62 6.94 -13.07
N LEU A 247 12.10 6.34 -11.98
CA LEU A 247 13.50 5.95 -11.85
C LEU A 247 13.77 4.61 -12.55
N THR A 248 14.96 4.46 -13.17
CA THR A 248 15.42 3.16 -13.61
C THR A 248 15.96 2.34 -12.43
N PHE A 249 15.95 1.01 -12.54
CA PHE A 249 16.58 0.15 -11.52
C PHE A 249 18.07 0.46 -11.36
N ALA A 250 18.77 0.79 -12.48
CA ALA A 250 20.14 1.25 -12.41
C ALA A 250 20.30 2.47 -11.49
N ARG A 251 19.42 3.46 -11.68
CA ARG A 251 19.43 4.68 -10.85
C ARG A 251 19.08 4.41 -9.39
N CYS A 252 18.11 3.53 -9.14
CA CYS A 252 17.79 3.10 -7.78
C CYS A 252 18.96 2.41 -7.07
N ILE A 253 19.67 1.52 -7.78
CA ILE A 253 20.85 0.81 -7.25
C ILE A 253 21.97 1.81 -6.92
N GLU A 254 22.23 2.76 -7.82
CA GLU A 254 23.21 3.83 -7.62
C GLU A 254 22.87 4.67 -6.39
N MET A 255 21.66 5.23 -6.32
CA MET A 255 21.21 6.08 -5.22
C MET A 255 21.20 5.35 -3.86
N ALA A 256 20.91 4.04 -3.85
CA ALA A 256 20.96 3.21 -2.66
C ALA A 256 22.36 2.76 -2.26
N HIS A 257 23.38 3.05 -3.08
CA HIS A 257 24.74 2.51 -2.95
C HIS A 257 24.73 0.97 -2.77
N ALA A 258 23.82 0.29 -3.49
CA ALA A 258 23.63 -1.14 -3.34
C ALA A 258 24.66 -1.93 -4.18
N LYS A 259 25.17 -3.03 -3.59
CA LYS A 259 25.99 -3.97 -4.37
C LYS A 259 25.10 -4.79 -5.29
N LEU A 260 25.36 -4.73 -6.60
CA LEU A 260 24.61 -5.50 -7.60
C LEU A 260 25.25 -6.87 -7.80
N LYS A 261 24.44 -7.94 -7.78
CA LYS A 261 24.78 -9.28 -8.27
C LYS A 261 23.85 -9.68 -9.38
N ARG A 262 24.43 -10.21 -10.47
CA ARG A 262 23.70 -10.67 -11.64
C ARG A 262 23.62 -12.19 -11.65
N VAL A 263 22.46 -12.74 -12.06
CA VAL A 263 22.17 -14.18 -12.07
C VAL A 263 21.62 -14.65 -13.42
N PRO A 264 21.78 -15.93 -13.78
CA PRO A 264 21.31 -16.45 -15.07
C PRO A 264 19.78 -16.52 -15.18
N GLY A 265 19.16 -15.44 -15.65
CA GLY A 265 17.73 -15.39 -15.97
C GLY A 265 16.77 -15.40 -14.78
N LYS A 266 15.47 -15.25 -15.08
CA LYS A 266 14.37 -15.24 -14.10
C LYS A 266 14.28 -16.54 -13.25
N PRO A 267 14.55 -17.78 -13.80
CA PRO A 267 14.49 -18.99 -12.98
C PRO A 267 15.53 -19.02 -11.83
N ALA A 268 16.77 -18.64 -12.11
CA ALA A 268 17.83 -18.56 -11.09
C ALA A 268 17.53 -17.49 -10.06
N PHE A 269 17.01 -16.33 -10.49
CA PHE A 269 16.56 -15.27 -9.60
C PHE A 269 15.48 -15.79 -8.61
N ARG A 270 14.45 -16.46 -9.13
CA ARG A 270 13.38 -17.04 -8.31
C ARG A 270 13.90 -18.10 -7.34
N ALA A 271 14.81 -18.98 -7.80
CA ALA A 271 15.42 -20.01 -6.97
C ALA A 271 16.22 -19.41 -5.80
N ILE A 272 16.95 -18.33 -6.03
CA ILE A 272 17.69 -17.62 -4.98
C ILE A 272 16.73 -16.95 -4.00
N LEU A 273 15.68 -16.29 -4.47
CA LEU A 273 14.66 -15.73 -3.57
C LEU A 273 14.04 -16.83 -2.70
N GLN A 274 13.69 -17.97 -3.29
CA GLN A 274 13.14 -19.11 -2.56
C GLN A 274 14.11 -19.66 -1.52
N LEU A 275 15.39 -19.75 -1.84
CA LEU A 275 16.42 -20.18 -0.89
C LEU A 275 16.55 -19.21 0.28
N LEU A 276 16.68 -17.91 0.01
CA LEU A 276 16.80 -16.89 1.04
C LEU A 276 15.54 -16.81 1.92
N TRP A 277 14.38 -16.98 1.33
CA TRP A 277 13.09 -17.00 2.04
C TRP A 277 12.98 -18.25 2.94
N ARG A 278 13.29 -19.47 2.41
CA ARG A 278 13.29 -20.71 3.20
C ARG A 278 14.29 -20.70 4.35
N LEU A 279 15.44 -20.05 4.16
CA LEU A 279 16.43 -19.85 5.21
C LEU A 279 16.03 -18.76 6.23
N GLY A 280 14.88 -18.10 6.03
CA GLY A 280 14.44 -16.99 6.86
C GLY A 280 15.38 -15.79 6.87
N ILE A 281 16.19 -15.63 5.81
CA ILE A 281 17.12 -14.49 5.65
C ILE A 281 16.41 -13.30 5.00
N SER A 282 15.55 -13.55 4.02
CA SER A 282 14.75 -12.55 3.33
C SER A 282 13.28 -12.70 3.67
N ALA A 283 12.57 -11.59 3.84
CA ALA A 283 11.11 -11.56 3.97
C ALA A 283 10.41 -11.58 2.60
N ILE A 284 11.14 -11.51 1.49
CA ILE A 284 10.58 -11.45 0.14
C ILE A 284 10.17 -12.86 -0.29
N PRO A 285 8.87 -13.14 -0.49
CA PRO A 285 8.43 -14.44 -0.95
C PRO A 285 8.79 -14.65 -2.42
N PRO A 286 9.05 -15.89 -2.87
CA PRO A 286 9.43 -16.17 -4.27
C PRO A 286 8.32 -15.81 -5.27
N GLU A 287 7.08 -15.72 -4.84
CA GLU A 287 5.91 -15.26 -5.62
C GLU A 287 6.02 -13.78 -6.02
N ALA A 288 6.82 -13.00 -5.30
CA ALA A 288 7.09 -11.60 -5.64
C ALA A 288 8.06 -11.43 -6.83
N ALA A 289 8.74 -12.50 -7.27
CA ALA A 289 9.76 -12.43 -8.33
C ALA A 289 9.30 -11.73 -9.62
N PRO A 290 8.09 -11.94 -10.16
CA PRO A 290 7.61 -11.21 -11.33
C PRO A 290 7.54 -9.70 -11.07
N TYR A 291 7.03 -9.28 -9.92
CA TYR A 291 6.91 -7.86 -9.54
C TYR A 291 8.28 -7.19 -9.31
N MET A 292 9.30 -7.94 -8.92
CA MET A 292 10.65 -7.42 -8.68
C MET A 292 11.51 -7.33 -9.94
N THR A 293 11.12 -7.98 -11.03
CA THR A 293 11.92 -8.04 -12.27
C THR A 293 11.21 -7.44 -13.48
N SER A 294 10.02 -6.88 -13.29
CA SER A 294 9.20 -6.31 -14.37
C SER A 294 9.05 -4.81 -14.23
N GLU A 295 8.59 -4.18 -15.30
CA GLU A 295 8.19 -2.78 -15.31
C GLU A 295 6.66 -2.71 -15.15
N TYR A 296 6.19 -1.85 -14.24
CA TYR A 296 4.77 -1.59 -14.05
C TYR A 296 4.58 -0.14 -13.59
N ILE A 297 4.57 0.77 -14.58
CA ILE A 297 4.38 2.20 -14.38
C ILE A 297 2.92 2.59 -14.55
N MET A 298 2.52 3.66 -13.90
CA MET A 298 1.17 4.22 -13.98
C MET A 298 1.19 5.62 -14.57
N ASN A 299 0.15 5.95 -15.32
CA ASN A 299 -0.23 7.32 -15.62
C ASN A 299 -0.94 7.94 -14.40
N THR A 300 -0.60 9.16 -14.03
CA THR A 300 -1.17 9.90 -12.89
C THR A 300 -1.89 11.18 -13.31
N ASP A 301 -2.24 11.34 -14.58
CA ASP A 301 -2.92 12.55 -15.09
C ASP A 301 -4.28 12.77 -14.44
N ARG A 302 -5.01 11.68 -14.11
CA ARG A 302 -6.29 11.75 -13.40
C ARG A 302 -6.11 12.33 -11.99
N LEU A 303 -5.07 11.94 -11.27
CA LEU A 303 -4.72 12.53 -9.97
C LEU A 303 -4.40 14.02 -10.09
N ARG A 304 -3.58 14.40 -11.08
CA ARG A 304 -3.24 15.80 -11.33
C ARG A 304 -4.49 16.64 -11.63
N LYS A 305 -5.36 16.13 -12.49
CA LYS A 305 -6.64 16.78 -12.79
C LYS A 305 -7.57 16.86 -11.57
N PHE A 306 -7.62 15.83 -10.75
CA PHE A 306 -8.42 15.77 -9.52
C PHE A 306 -7.98 16.82 -8.50
N LEU A 307 -6.69 17.00 -8.31
CA LEU A 307 -6.12 17.95 -7.35
C LEU A 307 -6.06 19.39 -7.91
N GLY A 308 -6.01 19.58 -9.24
CA GLY A 308 -5.94 20.90 -9.86
C GLY A 308 -4.77 21.74 -9.31
N GLU A 309 -5.07 22.94 -8.83
CA GLU A 309 -4.09 23.89 -8.27
C GLU A 309 -3.44 23.39 -6.96
N ASP A 310 -4.06 22.43 -6.28
CA ASP A 310 -3.51 21.86 -5.05
C ASP A 310 -2.53 20.69 -5.30
N TYR A 311 -2.30 20.30 -6.57
CA TYR A 311 -1.49 19.15 -6.90
C TYR A 311 -0.11 19.19 -6.24
N GLU A 312 0.63 20.29 -6.38
CA GLU A 312 1.97 20.44 -5.81
C GLU A 312 1.99 20.66 -4.28
N LYS A 313 0.88 21.11 -3.71
CA LYS A 313 0.72 21.25 -2.26
C LYS A 313 0.49 19.90 -1.60
N VAL A 314 -0.20 18.97 -2.30
CA VAL A 314 -0.53 17.63 -1.82
C VAL A 314 0.58 16.65 -2.15
N ILE A 315 1.00 16.58 -3.41
CA ILE A 315 2.10 15.73 -3.88
C ILE A 315 3.38 16.58 -3.93
N ARG A 316 4.09 16.64 -2.82
CA ARG A 316 5.27 17.52 -2.66
C ARG A 316 6.55 16.90 -3.16
N TYR A 317 6.70 15.58 -2.97
CA TYR A 317 7.92 14.87 -3.32
C TYR A 317 7.93 14.48 -4.79
N THR A 318 9.11 14.60 -5.42
CA THR A 318 9.35 13.88 -6.66
C THR A 318 9.54 12.39 -6.36
N ILE A 319 9.45 11.54 -7.39
CA ILE A 319 9.74 10.10 -7.29
C ILE A 319 11.18 9.89 -6.76
N ALA A 320 12.12 10.72 -7.22
CA ALA A 320 13.52 10.65 -6.79
C ALA A 320 13.69 11.06 -5.33
N ASP A 321 13.05 12.15 -4.89
CA ASP A 321 13.13 12.63 -3.50
C ASP A 321 12.49 11.62 -2.54
N ALA A 322 11.32 11.08 -2.89
CA ALA A 322 10.64 10.06 -2.10
C ALA A 322 11.53 8.81 -1.92
N TYR A 323 12.18 8.38 -2.99
CA TYR A 323 13.09 7.24 -2.94
C TYR A 323 14.35 7.58 -2.11
N ALA A 324 14.98 8.74 -2.33
CA ALA A 324 16.17 9.17 -1.60
C ALA A 324 15.92 9.26 -0.08
N ASP A 325 14.76 9.79 0.33
CA ASP A 325 14.39 9.89 1.74
C ASP A 325 14.34 8.52 2.44
N SER A 326 14.06 7.45 1.70
CA SER A 326 14.10 6.09 2.25
C SER A 326 15.48 5.66 2.74
N PHE A 327 16.55 6.34 2.39
CA PHE A 327 17.93 6.02 2.76
C PHE A 327 18.54 7.02 3.76
N VAL A 328 17.79 8.04 4.12
CA VAL A 328 18.20 8.95 5.21
C VAL A 328 18.19 8.15 6.52
N ALA A 329 19.31 8.19 7.25
CA ALA A 329 19.36 7.55 8.57
C ALA A 329 18.25 8.13 9.45
N LYS A 330 17.40 7.29 10.03
CA LYS A 330 16.47 7.75 11.06
C LYS A 330 17.31 8.45 12.13
N ALA A 331 17.13 9.75 12.30
CA ALA A 331 17.61 10.41 13.51
C ALA A 331 17.03 9.57 14.66
N ALA A 332 17.92 9.05 15.51
CA ALA A 332 17.50 8.27 16.66
C ALA A 332 16.42 9.10 17.36
N ALA A 333 15.19 8.55 17.43
CA ALA A 333 14.17 9.11 18.29
C ALA A 333 14.83 9.21 19.67
N ALA A 334 15.02 10.42 20.16
CA ALA A 334 15.51 10.63 21.50
C ALA A 334 14.57 9.89 22.47
N PRO A 335 15.14 9.23 23.51
CA PRO A 335 14.39 8.42 24.44
C PRO A 335 13.30 9.19 25.17
#